data_066da9f1680cf67ee3d870cc9d510ba4
#
_entry.id   066da9f1680cf67ee3d870cc9d510ba4
#
_cell.length_a   1.000
_cell.length_b   1.000
_cell.length_c   1.000
_cell.angle_alpha   90.00
_cell.angle_beta   90.00
_cell.angle_gamma   90.00
#
_symmetry.space_group_name_H-M   'P 1'
#
loop_
_entity.id
_entity.type
_entity.pdbx_description
1 polymer ?
#
loop_
_entity_poly.entity_id
_entity_poly.type
_entity_poly.pdbx_seq_one_letter_code
_entity_poly.pdbx_strand_id
1 'polypeptide(L)'
;MSIIPSNIEIDFTDEQISPSAGSIFLSEMAKKMGLREELNAAIKIKKRARGSSDTEMLLSLIYSLAQGDGAILDVDRLGHDQTRCQLLGLHRVPNHRRLGEYLGRFDDNTCGRLEKVAQSQASKVIESVVEYERETKGYVPVFIDGTAIEVTGDYFEGAGKLYDGNTGYWLHAAFVGGLWVTQRFQKGGGHVAHEVKDLLKETAEMVGEGHPVWARFDNAYYRNDVAAFCRERKWDYSISVTSETFKRPLREMMSDFIEEDWEAINDDGTEHAAFLYHRPSGWKQEQVYVVVRSMYEGKQRLLYPRYTFILVSREDLPLAEIVKRHRGKQGQENVFKGPLIHLDLHHPPCGTFNANRAFYSAGQIAQILLVAVQMKLLPKEAYKHGIRTVIRDIVRVAGKLVRHARKWKLLFSKSALRLYWLSHAADCLLSSG
;
A
#
# COMPACT_ATOMS: atom_id res chain seq x y z
N MET A 1 20.98 -34.88 19.92
CA MET A 1 21.58 -35.49 18.71
C MET A 1 21.72 -34.41 17.68
N SER A 2 22.91 -34.17 17.15
CA SER A 2 23.12 -33.25 16.02
C SER A 2 22.51 -33.88 14.78
N ILE A 3 21.58 -33.17 14.13
CA ILE A 3 20.90 -33.61 12.90
C ILE A 3 21.73 -33.31 11.64
N ILE A 4 22.89 -32.64 11.84
CA ILE A 4 23.78 -32.31 10.70
C ILE A 4 24.66 -33.54 10.44
N PRO A 5 24.58 -34.13 9.24
CA PRO A 5 25.50 -35.21 8.85
C PRO A 5 26.93 -34.70 8.91
N SER A 6 27.84 -35.48 9.50
CA SER A 6 29.26 -35.13 9.65
C SER A 6 30.06 -35.16 8.34
N ASN A 7 29.39 -35.52 7.21
CA ASN A 7 30.00 -35.77 5.90
C ASN A 7 29.29 -35.05 4.77
N ILE A 8 28.87 -33.77 4.97
CA ILE A 8 28.32 -32.96 3.87
C ILE A 8 29.51 -32.48 3.03
N GLU A 9 29.50 -32.88 1.74
CA GLU A 9 30.34 -32.32 0.70
C GLU A 9 29.61 -31.10 0.06
N ILE A 10 30.36 -30.02 -0.15
CA ILE A 10 29.84 -28.82 -0.80
C ILE A 10 30.36 -28.76 -2.23
N ASP A 11 29.45 -28.76 -3.19
CA ASP A 11 29.78 -28.68 -4.61
C ASP A 11 28.91 -27.62 -5.29
N PHE A 12 29.25 -27.28 -6.54
CA PHE A 12 28.60 -26.27 -7.35
C PHE A 12 27.91 -26.91 -8.57
N THR A 13 26.84 -26.30 -9.04
CA THR A 13 26.07 -26.82 -10.17
C THR A 13 25.81 -25.72 -11.20
N ASP A 14 25.79 -26.08 -12.48
CA ASP A 14 25.37 -25.23 -13.59
C ASP A 14 23.83 -25.30 -13.82
N GLU A 15 23.11 -25.97 -12.95
CA GLU A 15 21.65 -26.06 -13.07
C GLU A 15 20.96 -24.70 -12.91
N GLN A 16 19.93 -24.47 -13.70
CA GLN A 16 19.15 -23.24 -13.65
C GLN A 16 18.23 -23.25 -12.44
N ILE A 17 18.75 -22.87 -11.28
CA ILE A 17 18.04 -22.76 -10.01
C ILE A 17 17.93 -21.29 -9.66
N SER A 18 16.74 -20.86 -9.19
CA SER A 18 16.53 -19.53 -8.63
C SER A 18 15.87 -19.66 -7.24
N PRO A 19 16.29 -18.87 -6.23
CA PRO A 19 15.63 -18.79 -4.95
C PRO A 19 14.28 -18.03 -5.02
N SER A 20 14.03 -17.36 -6.15
CA SER A 20 12.82 -16.57 -6.41
C SER A 20 12.11 -17.02 -7.69
N ALA A 21 11.99 -18.33 -7.89
CA ALA A 21 11.37 -18.89 -9.10
C ALA A 21 9.87 -18.53 -9.22
N GLY A 22 9.18 -18.24 -8.10
CA GLY A 22 7.81 -17.74 -8.10
C GLY A 22 7.66 -16.34 -8.69
N SER A 23 8.75 -15.65 -9.05
CA SER A 23 8.71 -14.39 -9.80
C SER A 23 8.04 -14.52 -11.18
N ILE A 24 7.89 -15.75 -11.71
CA ILE A 24 7.09 -16.03 -12.92
C ILE A 24 5.65 -15.52 -12.77
N PHE A 25 5.06 -15.60 -11.58
CA PHE A 25 3.69 -15.11 -11.34
C PHE A 25 3.60 -13.58 -11.46
N LEU A 26 4.66 -12.85 -11.11
CA LEU A 26 4.73 -11.39 -11.32
C LEU A 26 4.78 -11.05 -12.80
N SER A 27 5.65 -11.72 -13.58
CA SER A 27 5.82 -11.44 -15.01
C SER A 27 4.58 -11.81 -15.82
N GLU A 28 3.96 -12.96 -15.56
CA GLU A 28 2.74 -13.36 -16.25
C GLU A 28 1.54 -12.44 -15.87
N MET A 29 1.47 -11.99 -14.62
CA MET A 29 0.48 -10.98 -14.23
C MET A 29 0.74 -9.63 -14.89
N ALA A 30 1.98 -9.15 -14.91
CA ALA A 30 2.36 -7.93 -15.62
C ALA A 30 2.02 -7.98 -17.11
N LYS A 31 2.22 -9.15 -17.76
CA LYS A 31 1.83 -9.40 -19.14
C LYS A 31 0.31 -9.37 -19.33
N LYS A 32 -0.47 -10.07 -18.49
CA LYS A 32 -1.94 -10.04 -18.52
C LYS A 32 -2.49 -8.63 -18.32
N MET A 33 -1.82 -7.81 -17.52
CA MET A 33 -2.18 -6.42 -17.26
C MET A 33 -1.62 -5.43 -18.30
N GLY A 34 -0.87 -5.88 -19.32
CA GLY A 34 -0.30 -5.01 -20.34
C GLY A 34 0.69 -3.97 -19.80
N LEU A 35 1.37 -4.25 -18.68
CA LEU A 35 2.25 -3.28 -18.03
C LEU A 35 3.43 -2.88 -18.92
N ARG A 36 4.03 -3.83 -19.63
CA ARG A 36 5.17 -3.57 -20.53
C ARG A 36 4.79 -2.61 -21.65
N GLU A 37 3.63 -2.82 -22.23
CA GLU A 37 3.07 -2.02 -23.33
C GLU A 37 2.77 -0.59 -22.88
N GLU A 38 2.15 -0.42 -21.70
CA GLU A 38 1.85 0.89 -21.15
C GLU A 38 3.13 1.66 -20.79
N LEU A 39 4.09 1.02 -20.13
CA LEU A 39 5.39 1.64 -19.83
C LEU A 39 6.10 2.05 -21.12
N ASN A 40 6.10 1.20 -22.14
CA ASN A 40 6.72 1.50 -23.42
C ASN A 40 6.03 2.64 -24.18
N ALA A 41 4.71 2.77 -24.05
CA ALA A 41 3.96 3.90 -24.63
C ALA A 41 4.19 5.21 -23.88
N ALA A 42 4.14 5.17 -22.54
CA ALA A 42 4.16 6.36 -21.70
C ALA A 42 5.57 6.95 -21.50
N ILE A 43 6.61 6.13 -21.37
CA ILE A 43 7.93 6.57 -20.94
C ILE A 43 8.92 6.55 -22.11
N LYS A 44 9.46 7.74 -22.43
CA LYS A 44 10.40 7.98 -23.53
C LYS A 44 11.49 8.95 -23.04
N ILE A 45 12.45 8.45 -22.26
CA ILE A 45 13.56 9.25 -21.70
C ILE A 45 14.83 9.06 -22.50
N LYS A 46 15.12 7.83 -22.92
CA LYS A 46 16.34 7.49 -23.62
C LYS A 46 16.29 7.94 -25.09
N LYS A 47 17.26 8.75 -25.47
CA LYS A 47 17.44 9.23 -26.87
C LYS A 47 18.16 8.22 -27.76
N ARG A 48 18.86 7.23 -27.19
CA ARG A 48 19.67 6.26 -27.93
C ARG A 48 19.29 4.83 -27.54
N ALA A 49 19.19 3.94 -28.51
CA ALA A 49 18.82 2.52 -28.33
C ALA A 49 19.99 1.64 -27.80
N ARG A 50 20.92 2.18 -27.00
CA ARG A 50 22.03 1.41 -26.42
C ARG A 50 21.70 0.96 -25.00
N GLY A 51 22.01 -0.30 -24.67
CA GLY A 51 21.75 -0.89 -23.33
C GLY A 51 20.28 -1.21 -23.11
N SER A 52 19.85 -1.32 -21.85
CA SER A 52 18.46 -1.60 -21.47
C SER A 52 17.52 -0.49 -21.95
N SER A 53 16.34 -0.82 -22.44
CA SER A 53 15.29 0.15 -22.82
C SER A 53 14.72 0.85 -21.58
N ASP A 54 13.93 1.95 -21.78
CA ASP A 54 13.20 2.61 -20.68
C ASP A 54 12.32 1.59 -19.94
N THR A 55 11.63 0.74 -20.68
CA THR A 55 10.76 -0.30 -20.13
C THR A 55 11.55 -1.32 -19.32
N GLU A 56 12.72 -1.78 -19.79
CA GLU A 56 13.56 -2.71 -19.03
C GLU A 56 14.16 -2.08 -17.77
N MET A 57 14.51 -0.79 -17.79
CA MET A 57 14.94 -0.05 -16.60
C MET A 57 13.85 -0.08 -15.53
N LEU A 58 12.61 0.30 -15.91
CA LEU A 58 11.48 0.35 -14.98
C LEU A 58 11.02 -1.03 -14.53
N LEU A 59 10.90 -2.01 -15.43
CA LEU A 59 10.51 -3.37 -15.05
C LEU A 59 11.55 -4.01 -14.11
N SER A 60 12.86 -3.78 -14.35
CA SER A 60 13.89 -4.27 -13.42
C SER A 60 13.71 -3.70 -12.01
N LEU A 61 13.41 -2.40 -11.90
CA LEU A 61 13.11 -1.76 -10.62
C LEU A 61 11.83 -2.30 -10.01
N ILE A 62 10.72 -2.32 -10.75
CA ILE A 62 9.42 -2.78 -10.29
C ILE A 62 9.49 -4.23 -9.77
N TYR A 63 10.15 -5.11 -10.51
CA TYR A 63 10.29 -6.51 -10.11
C TYR A 63 11.25 -6.69 -8.92
N SER A 64 12.28 -5.86 -8.78
CA SER A 64 13.13 -5.84 -7.59
C SER A 64 12.29 -5.45 -6.36
N LEU A 65 11.59 -4.32 -6.44
CA LEU A 65 10.69 -3.85 -5.38
C LEU A 65 9.59 -4.88 -5.03
N ALA A 66 8.96 -5.51 -6.01
CA ALA A 66 7.93 -6.52 -5.80
C ALA A 66 8.45 -7.79 -5.09
N GLN A 67 9.74 -7.93 -4.98
CA GLN A 67 10.40 -9.00 -4.21
C GLN A 67 10.88 -8.53 -2.84
N GLY A 68 10.63 -7.26 -2.48
CA GLY A 68 11.07 -6.66 -1.22
C GLY A 68 12.56 -6.27 -1.24
N ASP A 69 13.14 -6.10 -2.42
CA ASP A 69 14.50 -5.63 -2.66
C ASP A 69 14.43 -4.13 -2.99
N GLY A 70 14.38 -3.27 -1.94
CA GLY A 70 14.05 -1.84 -2.07
C GLY A 70 15.23 -0.93 -2.35
N ALA A 71 16.46 -1.37 -2.13
CA ALA A 71 17.62 -0.58 -2.51
C ALA A 71 17.87 -0.66 -4.02
N ILE A 72 18.22 0.47 -4.66
CA ILE A 72 18.60 0.46 -6.09
C ILE A 72 19.73 -0.54 -6.35
N LEU A 73 20.63 -0.75 -5.37
CA LEU A 73 21.72 -1.71 -5.44
C LEU A 73 21.22 -3.16 -5.64
N ASP A 74 20.04 -3.49 -5.15
CA ASP A 74 19.50 -4.87 -5.23
C ASP A 74 19.17 -5.30 -6.67
N VAL A 75 19.05 -4.34 -7.58
CA VAL A 75 18.88 -4.65 -9.00
C VAL A 75 20.09 -5.42 -9.56
N ASP A 76 21.27 -5.26 -8.97
CA ASP A 76 22.44 -6.04 -9.36
C ASP A 76 22.27 -7.53 -9.01
N ARG A 77 21.66 -7.84 -7.84
CA ARG A 77 21.33 -9.22 -7.46
C ARG A 77 20.30 -9.84 -8.42
N LEU A 78 19.32 -9.05 -8.86
CA LEU A 78 18.39 -9.47 -9.90
C LEU A 78 19.14 -9.83 -11.18
N GLY A 79 20.09 -8.99 -11.61
CA GLY A 79 20.89 -9.21 -12.83
C GLY A 79 21.83 -10.40 -12.78
N HIS A 80 22.27 -10.82 -11.60
CA HIS A 80 23.12 -12.02 -11.39
C HIS A 80 22.33 -13.34 -11.46
N ASP A 81 21.04 -13.35 -11.14
CA ASP A 81 20.17 -14.53 -11.25
C ASP A 81 19.58 -14.64 -12.65
N GLN A 82 20.31 -15.28 -13.55
CA GLN A 82 19.90 -15.44 -14.95
C GLN A 82 18.60 -16.24 -15.09
N THR A 83 18.37 -17.24 -14.25
CA THR A 83 17.11 -18.00 -14.23
C THR A 83 15.94 -17.09 -13.88
N ARG A 84 16.08 -16.25 -12.87
CA ARG A 84 15.07 -15.26 -12.48
C ARG A 84 14.83 -14.23 -13.60
N CYS A 85 15.90 -13.72 -14.22
CA CYS A 85 15.78 -12.80 -15.37
C CYS A 85 14.97 -13.44 -16.52
N GLN A 86 15.22 -14.70 -16.82
CA GLN A 86 14.46 -15.44 -17.84
C GLN A 86 12.99 -15.59 -17.46
N LEU A 87 12.67 -15.95 -16.21
CA LEU A 87 11.32 -16.06 -15.70
C LEU A 87 10.57 -14.73 -15.70
N LEU A 88 11.28 -13.61 -15.49
CA LEU A 88 10.73 -12.25 -15.55
C LEU A 88 10.66 -11.67 -16.96
N GLY A 89 11.14 -12.38 -17.98
CA GLY A 89 11.19 -11.88 -19.37
C GLY A 89 12.06 -10.63 -19.52
N LEU A 90 13.12 -10.52 -18.70
CA LEU A 90 14.11 -9.43 -18.78
C LEU A 90 15.30 -9.87 -19.61
N HIS A 91 15.49 -9.23 -20.77
CA HIS A 91 16.64 -9.51 -21.61
C HIS A 91 17.93 -8.85 -21.11
N ARG A 92 17.78 -7.71 -20.42
CA ARG A 92 18.90 -6.91 -19.97
C ARG A 92 18.55 -6.14 -18.69
N VAL A 93 19.12 -6.54 -17.58
CA VAL A 93 18.99 -5.84 -16.31
C VAL A 93 20.10 -4.76 -16.23
N PRO A 94 19.76 -3.48 -15.91
CA PRO A 94 20.76 -2.46 -15.69
C PRO A 94 21.51 -2.72 -14.37
N ASN A 95 22.73 -2.23 -14.24
CA ASN A 95 23.34 -2.13 -12.92
C ASN A 95 22.78 -0.94 -12.13
N HIS A 96 22.96 -0.94 -10.83
CA HIS A 96 22.42 0.08 -9.91
C HIS A 96 22.81 1.51 -10.29
N ARG A 97 24.07 1.76 -10.72
CA ARG A 97 24.55 3.10 -11.11
C ARG A 97 23.77 3.64 -12.31
N ARG A 98 23.60 2.81 -13.34
CA ARG A 98 22.83 3.19 -14.54
C ARG A 98 21.36 3.39 -14.26
N LEU A 99 20.81 2.62 -13.32
CA LEU A 99 19.43 2.79 -12.89
C LEU A 99 19.25 4.11 -12.13
N GLY A 100 20.17 4.45 -11.21
CA GLY A 100 20.17 5.74 -10.51
C GLY A 100 20.32 6.93 -11.48
N GLU A 101 21.27 6.87 -12.43
CA GLU A 101 21.41 7.88 -13.50
C GLU A 101 20.16 8.01 -14.38
N TYR A 102 19.48 6.90 -14.63
CA TYR A 102 18.24 6.87 -15.41
C TYR A 102 17.11 7.56 -14.66
N LEU A 103 16.90 7.23 -13.38
CA LEU A 103 15.91 7.90 -12.54
C LEU A 103 16.17 9.40 -12.41
N GLY A 104 17.42 9.83 -12.33
CA GLY A 104 17.81 11.25 -12.32
C GLY A 104 17.46 12.05 -13.59
N ARG A 105 16.96 11.38 -14.64
CA ARG A 105 16.49 12.05 -15.89
C ARG A 105 14.99 12.29 -15.93
N PHE A 106 14.26 11.85 -14.90
CA PHE A 106 12.83 12.11 -14.81
C PHE A 106 12.58 13.59 -14.54
N ASP A 107 11.65 14.15 -15.29
CA ASP A 107 11.06 15.47 -15.08
C ASP A 107 9.61 15.34 -14.59
N ASP A 108 8.97 16.45 -14.25
CA ASP A 108 7.57 16.46 -13.76
C ASP A 108 6.60 15.79 -14.73
N ASN A 109 6.77 16.02 -16.03
CA ASN A 109 5.91 15.44 -17.05
C ASN A 109 6.07 13.91 -17.13
N THR A 110 7.30 13.43 -17.08
CA THR A 110 7.61 12.00 -17.13
C THR A 110 7.15 11.29 -15.86
N CYS A 111 7.32 11.92 -14.68
CA CYS A 111 6.76 11.44 -13.41
C CYS A 111 5.23 11.32 -13.50
N GLY A 112 4.54 12.38 -13.96
CA GLY A 112 3.08 12.37 -14.12
C GLY A 112 2.59 11.28 -15.08
N ARG A 113 3.35 10.95 -16.13
CA ARG A 113 3.04 9.82 -17.03
C ARG A 113 3.21 8.48 -16.32
N LEU A 114 4.23 8.30 -15.50
CA LEU A 114 4.43 7.06 -14.73
C LEU A 114 3.34 6.87 -13.66
N GLU A 115 2.92 7.96 -13.00
CA GLU A 115 1.80 7.94 -12.06
C GLU A 115 0.49 7.53 -12.75
N LYS A 116 0.23 8.00 -13.97
CA LYS A 116 -0.93 7.56 -14.77
C LYS A 116 -0.85 6.08 -15.15
N VAL A 117 0.34 5.55 -15.45
CA VAL A 117 0.52 4.10 -15.62
C VAL A 117 0.17 3.36 -14.33
N ALA A 118 0.64 3.82 -13.17
CA ALA A 118 0.30 3.20 -11.89
C ALA A 118 -1.21 3.19 -11.64
N GLN A 119 -1.90 4.31 -11.88
CA GLN A 119 -3.35 4.41 -11.78
C GLN A 119 -4.08 3.48 -12.75
N SER A 120 -3.63 3.41 -14.01
CA SER A 120 -4.16 2.46 -15.00
C SER A 120 -3.98 1.00 -14.56
N GLN A 121 -2.84 0.66 -13.98
CA GLN A 121 -2.63 -0.70 -13.46
C GLN A 121 -3.53 -0.97 -12.24
N ALA A 122 -3.74 -0.01 -11.34
CA ALA A 122 -4.65 -0.15 -10.20
C ALA A 122 -6.10 -0.38 -10.67
N SER A 123 -6.57 0.34 -11.71
CA SER A 123 -7.92 0.20 -12.25
C SER A 123 -8.22 -1.21 -12.78
N LYS A 124 -7.22 -1.99 -13.17
CA LYS A 124 -7.37 -3.39 -13.63
C LYS A 124 -7.55 -4.39 -12.48
N VAL A 125 -7.32 -3.97 -11.25
CA VAL A 125 -7.36 -4.82 -10.05
C VAL A 125 -8.47 -4.42 -9.09
N ILE A 126 -8.88 -3.16 -9.12
CA ILE A 126 -9.77 -2.55 -8.14
C ILE A 126 -11.10 -3.29 -7.98
N GLU A 127 -11.72 -3.73 -9.08
CA GLU A 127 -13.01 -4.44 -9.05
C GLU A 127 -12.94 -5.69 -8.18
N SER A 128 -11.90 -6.52 -8.36
CA SER A 128 -11.71 -7.74 -7.55
C SER A 128 -11.53 -7.42 -6.06
N VAL A 129 -10.89 -6.29 -5.74
CA VAL A 129 -10.71 -5.85 -4.34
C VAL A 129 -12.03 -5.34 -3.77
N VAL A 130 -12.77 -4.51 -4.51
CA VAL A 130 -14.07 -3.96 -4.11
C VAL A 130 -15.08 -5.09 -3.85
N GLU A 131 -15.15 -6.09 -4.72
CA GLU A 131 -16.03 -7.25 -4.54
C GLU A 131 -15.66 -8.04 -3.27
N TYR A 132 -14.37 -8.36 -3.09
CA TYR A 132 -13.91 -9.08 -1.91
C TYR A 132 -14.20 -8.33 -0.61
N GLU A 133 -13.90 -7.02 -0.55
CA GLU A 133 -14.15 -6.21 0.63
C GLU A 133 -15.64 -6.12 0.96
N ARG A 134 -16.48 -5.95 -0.06
CA ARG A 134 -17.93 -5.92 0.08
C ARG A 134 -18.50 -7.28 0.56
N GLU A 135 -18.01 -8.39 0.00
CA GLU A 135 -18.44 -9.74 0.43
C GLU A 135 -18.03 -10.04 1.88
N THR A 136 -16.85 -9.60 2.30
CA THR A 136 -16.30 -9.96 3.62
C THR A 136 -16.68 -8.99 4.73
N LYS A 137 -16.82 -7.70 4.44
CA LYS A 137 -17.06 -6.64 5.43
C LYS A 137 -18.43 -5.96 5.31
N GLY A 138 -19.13 -6.15 4.17
CA GLY A 138 -20.35 -5.42 3.86
C GLY A 138 -20.11 -3.98 3.38
N TYR A 139 -18.86 -3.52 3.31
CA TYR A 139 -18.47 -2.20 2.82
C TYR A 139 -17.06 -2.21 2.24
N VAL A 140 -16.74 -1.20 1.43
CA VAL A 140 -15.43 -1.00 0.83
C VAL A 140 -14.64 -0.01 1.69
N PRO A 141 -13.57 -0.42 2.39
CA PRO A 141 -12.76 0.48 3.17
C PRO A 141 -11.87 1.33 2.26
N VAL A 142 -11.92 2.65 2.45
CA VAL A 142 -11.04 3.63 1.81
C VAL A 142 -10.19 4.29 2.89
N PHE A 143 -8.87 4.31 2.68
CA PHE A 143 -7.91 4.93 3.57
C PHE A 143 -7.10 5.97 2.80
N ILE A 144 -7.05 7.20 3.32
CA ILE A 144 -6.15 8.24 2.82
C ILE A 144 -5.34 8.74 3.99
N ASP A 145 -4.03 8.72 3.82
CA ASP A 145 -3.11 9.13 4.87
C ASP A 145 -1.78 9.60 4.27
N GLY A 146 -1.02 10.37 5.05
CA GLY A 146 0.30 10.83 4.71
C GLY A 146 1.34 10.24 5.66
N THR A 147 2.42 9.73 5.09
CA THR A 147 3.56 9.25 5.87
C THR A 147 4.80 10.08 5.58
N ALA A 148 5.59 10.32 6.62
CA ALA A 148 6.89 10.96 6.52
C ALA A 148 7.91 9.97 5.93
N ILE A 149 8.69 10.44 4.96
CA ILE A 149 9.82 9.72 4.40
C ILE A 149 11.08 10.51 4.78
N GLU A 150 11.71 10.09 5.84
CA GLU A 150 12.86 10.79 6.42
C GLU A 150 14.12 10.60 5.57
N VAL A 151 14.95 11.63 5.55
CA VAL A 151 16.26 11.60 4.91
C VAL A 151 17.34 12.10 5.87
N THR A 152 18.54 11.59 5.66
CA THR A 152 19.73 12.04 6.41
C THR A 152 20.70 12.72 5.46
N GLY A 153 21.11 13.95 5.76
CA GLY A 153 22.02 14.76 4.96
C GLY A 153 21.32 15.86 4.15
N ASP A 154 22.11 16.78 3.61
CA ASP A 154 21.65 18.04 2.99
C ASP A 154 21.52 17.98 1.46
N TYR A 155 21.81 16.85 0.85
CA TYR A 155 21.87 16.72 -0.61
C TYR A 155 20.55 16.28 -1.27
N PHE A 156 19.48 16.15 -0.50
CA PHE A 156 18.18 15.74 -1.00
C PHE A 156 17.35 16.93 -1.47
N GLU A 157 17.18 17.08 -2.78
CA GLU A 157 16.42 18.15 -3.40
C GLU A 157 14.95 18.13 -2.94
N GLY A 158 14.47 19.26 -2.42
CA GLY A 158 13.07 19.42 -2.00
C GLY A 158 12.71 18.76 -0.66
N ALA A 159 13.68 18.14 0.03
CA ALA A 159 13.47 17.73 1.40
C ALA A 159 13.31 18.96 2.31
N GLY A 160 12.44 18.88 3.30
CA GLY A 160 12.16 19.98 4.21
C GLY A 160 11.71 19.47 5.58
N LYS A 161 11.41 20.38 6.49
CA LYS A 161 11.00 20.06 7.85
C LYS A 161 9.66 19.30 7.86
N LEU A 162 9.63 18.19 8.57
CA LEU A 162 8.46 17.38 8.88
C LEU A 162 7.86 17.79 10.23
N TYR A 163 6.70 17.23 10.59
CA TYR A 163 6.00 17.58 11.84
C TYR A 163 6.78 17.23 13.12
N ASP A 164 7.64 16.23 13.06
CA ASP A 164 8.49 15.74 14.15
C ASP A 164 9.83 16.49 14.26
N GLY A 165 10.08 17.46 13.35
CA GLY A 165 11.32 18.23 13.27
C GLY A 165 12.42 17.58 12.43
N ASN A 166 12.25 16.34 11.97
CA ASN A 166 13.14 15.69 11.03
C ASN A 166 13.09 16.34 9.65
N THR A 167 14.00 15.97 8.77
CA THR A 167 14.01 16.43 7.37
C THR A 167 13.58 15.31 6.46
N GLY A 168 12.73 15.60 5.48
CA GLY A 168 12.26 14.56 4.57
C GLY A 168 11.20 15.02 3.57
N TYR A 169 10.42 14.07 3.11
CA TYR A 169 9.34 14.21 2.16
C TYR A 169 8.03 13.70 2.75
N TRP A 170 6.91 14.04 2.12
CA TRP A 170 5.63 13.43 2.39
C TRP A 170 5.23 12.46 1.29
N LEU A 171 4.88 11.25 1.66
CA LEU A 171 4.18 10.31 0.79
C LEU A 171 2.72 10.29 1.21
N HIS A 172 1.87 10.96 0.43
CA HIS A 172 0.44 11.01 0.63
C HIS A 172 -0.23 10.01 -0.31
N ALA A 173 -0.92 9.03 0.24
CA ALA A 173 -1.43 7.90 -0.54
C ALA A 173 -2.87 7.53 -0.19
N ALA A 174 -3.58 6.97 -1.17
CA ALA A 174 -4.90 6.42 -1.00
C ALA A 174 -4.90 4.91 -1.26
N PHE A 175 -5.62 4.19 -0.42
CA PHE A 175 -5.80 2.75 -0.52
C PHE A 175 -7.28 2.40 -0.52
N VAL A 176 -7.65 1.41 -1.32
CA VAL A 176 -8.96 0.76 -1.30
C VAL A 176 -8.75 -0.69 -0.87
N GLY A 177 -9.28 -1.06 0.29
CA GLY A 177 -8.87 -2.31 0.92
C GLY A 177 -7.35 -2.34 1.11
N GLY A 178 -6.69 -3.33 0.53
CA GLY A 178 -5.22 -3.46 0.53
C GLY A 178 -4.53 -2.93 -0.73
N LEU A 179 -5.24 -2.37 -1.70
CA LEU A 179 -4.71 -1.90 -2.99
C LEU A 179 -4.31 -0.43 -2.92
N TRP A 180 -3.09 -0.10 -3.27
CA TRP A 180 -2.58 1.27 -3.38
C TRP A 180 -3.04 1.89 -4.70
N VAL A 181 -4.08 2.73 -4.65
CA VAL A 181 -4.75 3.21 -5.86
C VAL A 181 -4.14 4.48 -6.45
N THR A 182 -3.75 5.43 -5.60
CA THR A 182 -3.13 6.70 -6.04
C THR A 182 -2.24 7.30 -4.97
N GLN A 183 -1.34 8.21 -5.35
CA GLN A 183 -0.40 8.85 -4.42
C GLN A 183 0.02 10.24 -4.89
N ARG A 184 0.61 11.00 -3.93
CA ARG A 184 1.39 12.21 -4.16
C ARG A 184 2.67 12.13 -3.35
N PHE A 185 3.81 12.14 -4.05
CA PHE A 185 5.10 12.35 -3.41
C PHE A 185 5.37 13.84 -3.36
N GLN A 186 5.44 14.41 -2.15
CA GLN A 186 5.47 15.85 -1.93
C GLN A 186 6.78 16.29 -1.25
N LYS A 187 7.21 17.52 -1.55
CA LYS A 187 8.33 18.16 -0.86
C LYS A 187 8.03 18.32 0.63
N GLY A 188 9.06 18.29 1.44
CA GLY A 188 8.95 18.61 2.86
C GLY A 188 8.57 20.07 3.13
N GLY A 189 8.16 20.38 4.37
CA GLY A 189 7.78 21.73 4.80
C GLY A 189 6.35 22.16 4.45
N GLY A 190 5.62 21.39 3.64
CA GLY A 190 4.21 21.62 3.31
C GLY A 190 3.25 20.87 4.22
N HIS A 191 1.96 21.23 4.17
CA HIS A 191 0.91 20.49 4.87
C HIS A 191 0.55 19.24 4.06
N VAL A 192 0.60 18.06 4.69
CA VAL A 192 0.39 16.77 4.02
C VAL A 192 -0.97 16.67 3.31
N ALA A 193 -2.03 17.24 3.87
CA ALA A 193 -3.38 17.18 3.31
C ALA A 193 -3.68 18.22 2.20
N HIS A 194 -2.65 18.88 1.63
CA HIS A 194 -2.85 19.93 0.63
C HIS A 194 -3.60 19.41 -0.62
N GLU A 195 -3.24 18.24 -1.12
CA GLU A 195 -3.80 17.65 -2.36
C GLU A 195 -4.85 16.55 -2.07
N VAL A 196 -5.43 16.54 -0.86
CA VAL A 196 -6.40 15.49 -0.47
C VAL A 196 -7.61 15.39 -1.40
N LYS A 197 -8.09 16.53 -1.95
CA LYS A 197 -9.24 16.53 -2.86
C LYS A 197 -9.00 15.78 -4.16
N ASP A 198 -7.79 15.90 -4.70
CA ASP A 198 -7.44 15.20 -5.93
C ASP A 198 -7.28 13.71 -5.69
N LEU A 199 -6.67 13.32 -4.56
CA LEU A 199 -6.62 11.92 -4.13
C LEU A 199 -8.03 11.33 -3.92
N LEU A 200 -8.94 12.09 -3.29
CA LEU A 200 -10.33 11.68 -3.09
C LEU A 200 -11.07 11.48 -4.41
N LYS A 201 -10.92 12.43 -5.36
CA LYS A 201 -11.55 12.33 -6.69
C LYS A 201 -11.06 11.11 -7.46
N GLU A 202 -9.74 10.95 -7.58
CA GLU A 202 -9.13 9.82 -8.27
C GLU A 202 -9.54 8.49 -7.63
N THR A 203 -9.59 8.42 -6.30
CA THR A 203 -10.04 7.22 -5.57
C THR A 203 -11.51 6.93 -5.85
N ALA A 204 -12.36 7.97 -5.83
CA ALA A 204 -13.79 7.81 -6.09
C ALA A 204 -14.09 7.38 -7.54
N GLU A 205 -13.34 7.90 -8.51
CA GLU A 205 -13.43 7.48 -9.91
C GLU A 205 -13.04 6.00 -10.08
N MET A 206 -12.02 5.54 -9.36
CA MET A 206 -11.62 4.13 -9.41
C MET A 206 -12.60 3.20 -8.71
N VAL A 207 -13.13 3.57 -7.54
CA VAL A 207 -14.11 2.75 -6.80
C VAL A 207 -15.42 2.65 -7.56
N GLY A 208 -15.80 3.70 -8.30
CA GLY A 208 -17.09 3.78 -8.97
C GLY A 208 -18.24 4.16 -8.04
N GLU A 209 -19.45 4.23 -8.61
CA GLU A 209 -20.67 4.58 -7.89
C GLU A 209 -21.42 3.33 -7.39
N GLY A 210 -22.28 3.51 -6.38
CA GLY A 210 -23.19 2.47 -5.90
C GLY A 210 -22.58 1.45 -4.93
N HIS A 211 -21.32 1.63 -4.55
CA HIS A 211 -20.70 0.79 -3.52
C HIS A 211 -20.85 1.41 -2.12
N PRO A 212 -21.13 0.60 -1.07
CA PRO A 212 -21.13 1.07 0.30
C PRO A 212 -19.67 1.31 0.75
N VAL A 213 -19.22 2.54 0.72
CA VAL A 213 -17.85 2.94 1.10
C VAL A 213 -17.81 3.41 2.54
N TRP A 214 -16.78 2.99 3.27
CA TRP A 214 -16.39 3.57 4.55
C TRP A 214 -15.01 4.20 4.43
N ALA A 215 -14.97 5.54 4.37
CA ALA A 215 -13.72 6.30 4.32
C ALA A 215 -13.24 6.67 5.72
N ARG A 216 -11.99 6.38 6.03
CA ARG A 216 -11.39 6.69 7.31
C ARG A 216 -10.22 7.64 7.13
N PHE A 217 -10.21 8.67 8.01
CA PHE A 217 -9.17 9.69 8.00
C PHE A 217 -8.62 9.94 9.41
N ASP A 218 -7.40 10.41 9.46
CA ASP A 218 -6.81 10.93 10.68
C ASP A 218 -7.17 12.42 10.90
N ASN A 219 -6.60 13.02 11.92
CA ASN A 219 -6.86 14.41 12.30
C ASN A 219 -6.40 15.44 11.25
N ALA A 220 -5.41 15.14 10.41
CA ALA A 220 -4.95 16.07 9.37
C ALA A 220 -6.06 16.39 8.34
N TYR A 221 -7.03 15.49 8.25
CA TYR A 221 -8.18 15.58 7.36
C TYR A 221 -9.47 16.05 8.03
N TYR A 222 -9.41 16.53 9.28
CA TYR A 222 -10.57 17.14 9.94
C TYR A 222 -10.89 18.49 9.31
N ARG A 223 -11.57 18.44 8.18
CA ARG A 223 -11.88 19.57 7.30
C ARG A 223 -13.28 19.43 6.71
N ASN A 224 -13.98 20.58 6.61
CA ASN A 224 -15.33 20.60 6.05
C ASN A 224 -15.39 20.10 4.59
N ASP A 225 -14.37 20.42 3.78
CA ASP A 225 -14.34 20.04 2.38
C ASP A 225 -14.14 18.52 2.18
N VAL A 226 -13.43 17.82 3.08
CA VAL A 226 -13.31 16.36 3.08
C VAL A 226 -14.66 15.72 3.44
N ALA A 227 -15.28 16.17 4.53
CA ALA A 227 -16.60 15.68 4.95
C ALA A 227 -17.68 15.96 3.90
N ALA A 228 -17.66 17.15 3.27
CA ALA A 228 -18.58 17.52 2.20
C ALA A 228 -18.41 16.60 0.98
N PHE A 229 -17.18 16.34 0.54
CA PHE A 229 -16.90 15.42 -0.56
C PHE A 229 -17.48 14.02 -0.29
N CYS A 230 -17.24 13.47 0.91
CA CYS A 230 -17.80 12.16 1.27
C CYS A 230 -19.33 12.15 1.22
N ARG A 231 -20.00 13.20 1.74
CA ARG A 231 -21.46 13.32 1.66
C ARG A 231 -21.97 13.41 0.23
N GLU A 232 -21.34 14.21 -0.63
CA GLU A 232 -21.68 14.33 -2.04
C GLU A 232 -21.59 12.99 -2.79
N ARG A 233 -20.60 12.18 -2.44
CA ARG A 233 -20.39 10.84 -2.98
C ARG A 233 -21.20 9.74 -2.27
N LYS A 234 -21.96 10.09 -1.23
CA LYS A 234 -22.70 9.13 -0.39
C LYS A 234 -21.76 8.07 0.25
N TRP A 235 -20.56 8.51 0.59
CA TRP A 235 -19.61 7.71 1.34
C TRP A 235 -19.83 7.90 2.83
N ASP A 236 -19.89 6.79 3.57
CA ASP A 236 -19.76 6.86 5.02
C ASP A 236 -18.32 7.18 5.39
N TYR A 237 -18.14 7.93 6.49
CA TYR A 237 -16.81 8.33 6.90
C TYR A 237 -16.65 8.43 8.42
N SER A 238 -15.40 8.35 8.85
CA SER A 238 -14.98 8.67 10.21
C SER A 238 -13.64 9.41 10.20
N ILE A 239 -13.54 10.50 10.97
CA ILE A 239 -12.35 11.38 11.05
C ILE A 239 -11.96 11.57 12.51
N SER A 240 -10.69 11.31 12.87
CA SER A 240 -10.18 11.57 14.20
C SER A 240 -10.14 13.07 14.50
N VAL A 241 -10.48 13.47 15.73
CA VAL A 241 -10.36 14.85 16.20
C VAL A 241 -9.37 14.87 17.36
N THR A 242 -8.13 15.29 17.09
CA THR A 242 -7.05 15.28 18.10
C THR A 242 -6.57 16.66 18.53
N SER A 243 -6.76 17.71 17.69
CA SER A 243 -6.37 19.08 18.01
C SER A 243 -7.17 19.63 19.20
N GLU A 244 -6.49 20.21 20.17
CA GLU A 244 -7.13 20.80 21.37
C GLU A 244 -8.09 21.94 21.02
N THR A 245 -7.80 22.70 19.98
CA THR A 245 -8.70 23.75 19.48
C THR A 245 -10.08 23.20 19.09
N PHE A 246 -10.13 22.02 18.48
CA PHE A 246 -11.38 21.40 18.06
C PHE A 246 -12.02 20.55 19.17
N LYS A 247 -11.23 20.00 20.08
CA LYS A 247 -11.73 19.19 21.20
C LYS A 247 -12.37 20.04 22.30
N ARG A 248 -11.91 21.26 22.50
CA ARG A 248 -12.36 22.11 23.60
C ARG A 248 -13.88 22.32 23.60
N PRO A 249 -14.53 22.78 22.51
CA PRO A 249 -15.98 22.89 22.45
C PRO A 249 -16.70 21.55 22.71
N LEU A 250 -16.15 20.44 22.18
CA LEU A 250 -16.74 19.13 22.37
C LEU A 250 -16.68 18.67 23.84
N ARG A 251 -15.58 18.97 24.55
CA ARG A 251 -15.46 18.71 25.99
C ARG A 251 -16.43 19.57 26.83
N GLU A 252 -16.60 20.83 26.46
CA GLU A 252 -17.54 21.72 27.13
C GLU A 252 -18.98 21.21 27.04
N MET A 253 -19.39 20.74 25.87
CA MET A 253 -20.73 20.15 25.66
C MET A 253 -20.88 18.80 26.37
N MET A 254 -19.82 18.01 26.46
CA MET A 254 -19.84 16.71 27.15
C MET A 254 -20.00 16.86 28.68
N SER A 255 -19.75 18.05 29.25
CA SER A 255 -19.96 18.29 30.69
C SER A 255 -21.39 18.07 31.14
N ASP A 256 -22.35 18.15 30.23
CA ASP A 256 -23.77 17.97 30.50
C ASP A 256 -24.21 16.48 30.42
N PHE A 257 -23.30 15.58 30.04
CA PHE A 257 -23.59 14.15 29.93
C PHE A 257 -23.75 13.50 31.31
N ILE A 258 -24.81 12.73 31.47
CA ILE A 258 -25.06 11.86 32.62
C ILE A 258 -24.61 10.43 32.32
N GLU A 259 -24.58 9.53 33.29
CA GLU A 259 -24.08 8.17 33.10
C GLU A 259 -24.93 7.35 32.12
N GLU A 260 -26.21 7.65 32.04
CA GLU A 260 -27.19 7.02 31.15
C GLU A 260 -26.95 7.34 29.67
N ASP A 261 -26.21 8.39 29.35
CA ASP A 261 -25.83 8.76 27.97
C ASP A 261 -24.72 7.86 27.40
N TRP A 262 -24.05 7.09 28.27
CA TRP A 262 -22.92 6.28 27.90
C TRP A 262 -23.29 4.82 27.67
N GLU A 263 -22.99 4.30 26.49
CA GLU A 263 -23.14 2.89 26.11
C GLU A 263 -21.80 2.17 26.20
N ALA A 264 -21.76 1.00 26.84
CA ALA A 264 -20.58 0.14 26.85
C ALA A 264 -20.30 -0.39 25.44
N ILE A 265 -19.07 -0.25 24.96
CA ILE A 265 -18.67 -0.62 23.59
C ILE A 265 -17.72 -1.82 23.51
N ASN A 266 -17.37 -2.40 24.67
CA ASN A 266 -16.57 -3.62 24.77
C ASN A 266 -17.11 -4.52 25.88
N ASP A 267 -16.78 -5.82 25.79
CA ASP A 267 -17.33 -6.87 26.67
C ASP A 267 -16.91 -6.73 28.13
N ASP A 268 -15.76 -6.11 28.41
CA ASP A 268 -15.24 -5.89 29.76
C ASP A 268 -15.72 -4.60 30.42
N GLY A 269 -16.53 -3.80 29.72
CA GLY A 269 -17.09 -2.55 30.23
C GLY A 269 -16.05 -1.46 30.54
N THR A 270 -14.85 -1.56 30.01
CA THR A 270 -13.75 -0.59 30.25
C THR A 270 -13.82 0.64 29.34
N GLU A 271 -14.60 0.55 28.26
CA GLU A 271 -14.82 1.65 27.33
C GLU A 271 -16.31 1.88 27.10
N HIS A 272 -16.67 3.15 27.10
CA HIS A 272 -18.02 3.62 26.83
C HIS A 272 -18.00 4.66 25.73
N ALA A 273 -19.07 4.76 24.97
CA ALA A 273 -19.21 5.77 23.93
C ALA A 273 -20.58 6.45 24.02
N ALA A 274 -20.66 7.64 23.45
CA ALA A 274 -21.90 8.41 23.32
C ALA A 274 -21.86 9.21 22.02
N PHE A 275 -23.05 9.53 21.48
CA PHE A 275 -23.18 10.53 20.42
C PHE A 275 -23.16 11.94 20.99
N LEU A 276 -22.53 12.85 20.25
CA LEU A 276 -22.49 14.28 20.54
C LEU A 276 -22.71 15.04 19.23
N TYR A 277 -23.51 16.09 19.29
CA TYR A 277 -23.87 16.91 18.15
C TYR A 277 -23.26 18.30 18.32
N HIS A 278 -22.50 18.74 17.32
CA HIS A 278 -21.83 20.04 17.36
C HIS A 278 -21.69 20.63 15.96
N ARG A 279 -21.87 21.95 15.85
CA ARG A 279 -21.56 22.68 14.63
C ARG A 279 -20.23 23.44 14.79
N PRO A 280 -19.13 22.92 14.20
CA PRO A 280 -17.85 23.62 14.27
C PRO A 280 -17.91 25.01 13.61
N SER A 281 -17.09 25.93 14.09
CA SER A 281 -16.97 27.26 13.49
C SER A 281 -16.61 27.14 12.00
N GLY A 282 -17.33 27.88 11.15
CA GLY A 282 -17.15 27.86 9.69
C GLY A 282 -17.82 26.68 8.95
N TRP A 283 -18.46 25.75 9.66
CA TRP A 283 -19.24 24.67 9.03
C TRP A 283 -20.73 25.08 8.91
N LYS A 284 -21.35 24.68 7.78
CA LYS A 284 -22.74 25.06 7.51
C LYS A 284 -23.77 24.24 8.31
N GLN A 285 -23.43 23.02 8.66
CA GLN A 285 -24.32 22.06 9.29
C GLN A 285 -23.75 21.54 10.59
N GLU A 286 -24.65 21.16 11.49
CA GLU A 286 -24.31 20.35 12.66
C GLU A 286 -23.71 19.01 12.23
N GLN A 287 -22.78 18.52 13.00
CA GLN A 287 -22.06 17.27 12.72
C GLN A 287 -22.26 16.32 13.90
N VAL A 288 -22.23 15.02 13.58
CA VAL A 288 -22.32 13.94 14.57
C VAL A 288 -20.92 13.50 14.98
N TYR A 289 -20.69 13.40 16.25
CA TYR A 289 -19.45 12.87 16.82
C TYR A 289 -19.75 11.66 17.68
N VAL A 290 -18.82 10.72 17.68
CA VAL A 290 -18.75 9.67 18.70
C VAL A 290 -17.66 10.07 19.68
N VAL A 291 -18.01 10.18 20.95
CA VAL A 291 -17.08 10.35 22.04
C VAL A 291 -16.83 9.01 22.69
N VAL A 292 -15.58 8.62 22.83
CA VAL A 292 -15.20 7.38 23.52
C VAL A 292 -14.51 7.74 24.81
N ARG A 293 -15.05 7.24 25.94
CA ARG A 293 -14.50 7.35 27.29
C ARG A 293 -13.79 6.05 27.65
N SER A 294 -12.49 6.09 27.94
CA SER A 294 -11.71 4.94 28.37
C SER A 294 -11.03 5.21 29.71
N MET A 295 -11.13 4.25 30.64
CA MET A 295 -10.42 4.26 31.92
C MET A 295 -9.07 3.55 31.86
N TYR A 296 -8.68 3.05 30.69
CA TYR A 296 -7.47 2.28 30.51
C TYR A 296 -6.63 2.80 29.33
N GLU A 297 -5.31 2.73 29.45
CA GLU A 297 -4.34 2.84 28.37
C GLU A 297 -3.53 1.54 28.31
N GLY A 298 -3.86 0.69 27.34
CA GLY A 298 -3.38 -0.69 27.30
C GLY A 298 -3.83 -1.47 28.55
N LYS A 299 -2.86 -1.92 29.37
CA LYS A 299 -3.15 -2.65 30.63
C LYS A 299 -3.17 -1.75 31.86
N GLN A 300 -2.84 -0.46 31.73
CA GLN A 300 -2.74 0.47 32.85
C GLN A 300 -4.08 1.19 33.05
N ARG A 301 -4.61 1.13 34.28
CA ARG A 301 -5.76 1.93 34.67
C ARG A 301 -5.35 3.39 34.84
N LEU A 302 -6.12 4.28 34.24
CA LEU A 302 -5.92 5.73 34.34
C LEU A 302 -6.58 6.29 35.60
N LEU A 303 -6.03 7.36 36.16
CA LEU A 303 -6.62 8.08 37.27
C LEU A 303 -7.87 8.88 36.84
N TYR A 304 -7.84 9.39 35.60
CA TYR A 304 -8.96 10.09 34.97
C TYR A 304 -9.27 9.48 33.62
N PRO A 305 -10.53 9.50 33.16
CA PRO A 305 -10.89 8.96 31.88
C PRO A 305 -10.21 9.73 30.73
N ARG A 306 -9.76 8.98 29.73
CA ARG A 306 -9.30 9.53 28.45
C ARG A 306 -10.46 9.60 27.48
N TYR A 307 -10.62 10.75 26.83
CA TYR A 307 -11.66 10.97 25.83
C TYR A 307 -11.07 11.05 24.44
N THR A 308 -11.67 10.30 23.49
CA THR A 308 -11.36 10.35 22.07
C THR A 308 -12.60 10.81 21.31
N PHE A 309 -12.43 11.73 20.38
CA PHE A 309 -13.52 12.29 19.58
C PHE A 309 -13.34 11.87 18.13
N ILE A 310 -14.44 11.40 17.52
CA ILE A 310 -14.48 10.91 16.15
C ILE A 310 -15.67 11.59 15.46
N LEU A 311 -15.41 12.39 14.43
CA LEU A 311 -16.46 12.89 13.54
C LEU A 311 -16.94 11.73 12.66
N VAL A 312 -18.25 11.53 12.55
CA VAL A 312 -18.86 10.42 11.80
C VAL A 312 -20.00 10.87 10.89
N SER A 313 -20.30 10.09 9.87
CA SER A 313 -21.44 10.32 8.97
C SER A 313 -22.70 9.55 9.36
N ARG A 314 -22.57 8.53 10.24
CA ARG A 314 -23.63 7.59 10.59
C ARG A 314 -23.93 7.64 12.08
N GLU A 315 -25.22 7.66 12.42
CA GLU A 315 -25.73 7.54 13.79
C GLU A 315 -26.71 6.38 13.96
N ASP A 316 -27.04 5.70 12.86
CA ASP A 316 -27.95 4.55 12.82
C ASP A 316 -27.24 3.20 13.03
N LEU A 317 -25.91 3.21 13.17
CA LEU A 317 -25.11 2.03 13.50
C LEU A 317 -24.84 1.98 15.02
N PRO A 318 -24.72 0.79 15.61
CA PRO A 318 -24.27 0.65 17.01
C PRO A 318 -22.92 1.38 17.24
N LEU A 319 -22.79 2.08 18.38
CA LEU A 319 -21.57 2.80 18.74
C LEU A 319 -20.32 1.93 18.71
N ALA A 320 -20.43 0.69 19.20
CA ALA A 320 -19.35 -0.30 19.15
C ALA A 320 -18.88 -0.59 17.71
N GLU A 321 -19.81 -0.69 16.77
CA GLU A 321 -19.47 -0.94 15.35
C GLU A 321 -18.81 0.27 14.70
N ILE A 322 -19.29 1.48 14.96
CA ILE A 322 -18.68 2.72 14.47
C ILE A 322 -17.25 2.85 14.98
N VAL A 323 -17.06 2.65 16.29
CA VAL A 323 -15.72 2.73 16.91
C VAL A 323 -14.81 1.63 16.38
N LYS A 324 -15.30 0.41 16.17
CA LYS A 324 -14.57 -0.71 15.58
C LYS A 324 -14.11 -0.38 14.15
N ARG A 325 -15.01 0.14 13.31
CA ARG A 325 -14.66 0.57 11.93
C ARG A 325 -13.63 1.69 11.93
N HIS A 326 -13.76 2.67 12.82
CA HIS A 326 -12.79 3.74 12.98
C HIS A 326 -11.43 3.24 13.49
N ARG A 327 -11.47 2.34 14.50
CA ARG A 327 -10.27 1.72 15.09
C ARG A 327 -9.68 0.59 14.24
N GLY A 328 -10.29 0.18 13.19
CA GLY A 328 -9.71 -0.74 12.20
C GLY A 328 -8.31 -0.31 11.73
N LYS A 329 -7.67 0.55 12.57
CA LYS A 329 -6.35 1.16 12.50
C LYS A 329 -5.23 0.14 12.29
N GLN A 330 -5.34 -1.04 12.87
CA GLN A 330 -4.37 -2.11 12.62
C GLN A 330 -4.40 -2.55 11.15
N GLY A 331 -5.57 -2.55 10.52
CA GLY A 331 -5.71 -2.76 9.08
C GLY A 331 -5.07 -1.61 8.28
N GLN A 332 -5.31 -0.34 8.67
CA GLN A 332 -4.79 0.84 7.98
C GLN A 332 -3.27 1.00 8.17
N GLU A 333 -2.76 0.87 9.39
CA GLU A 333 -1.32 0.91 9.62
C GLU A 333 -0.58 -0.17 8.84
N ASN A 334 -1.16 -1.37 8.73
CA ASN A 334 -0.62 -2.46 7.93
C ASN A 334 -0.70 -2.18 6.42
N VAL A 335 -1.73 -1.47 5.96
CA VAL A 335 -1.91 -1.08 4.56
C VAL A 335 -0.82 -0.09 4.13
N PHE A 336 -0.46 0.89 4.98
CA PHE A 336 0.66 1.81 4.74
C PHE A 336 2.03 1.18 5.04
N LYS A 337 2.16 0.56 6.20
CA LYS A 337 3.40 -0.13 6.60
C LYS A 337 3.73 -1.28 5.66
N GLY A 338 2.71 -1.93 5.08
CA GLY A 338 2.90 -3.03 4.15
C GLY A 338 3.86 -2.67 3.01
N PRO A 339 3.56 -1.69 2.15
CA PRO A 339 4.46 -1.26 1.09
C PRO A 339 5.79 -0.72 1.60
N LEU A 340 5.78 0.14 2.63
CA LEU A 340 7.01 0.73 3.15
C LEU A 340 7.98 -0.31 3.70
N ILE A 341 7.48 -1.28 4.51
CA ILE A 341 8.32 -2.29 5.15
C ILE A 341 8.64 -3.43 4.19
N HIS A 342 7.65 -3.91 3.43
CA HIS A 342 7.82 -5.16 2.69
C HIS A 342 8.35 -4.96 1.27
N LEU A 343 8.24 -3.75 0.71
CA LEU A 343 8.94 -3.34 -0.50
C LEU A 343 10.19 -2.51 -0.19
N ASP A 344 10.51 -2.33 1.11
CA ASP A 344 11.66 -1.57 1.60
C ASP A 344 11.71 -0.13 1.03
N LEU A 345 10.57 0.58 1.11
CA LEU A 345 10.41 1.95 0.60
C LEU A 345 10.65 3.02 1.69
N HIS A 346 11.33 2.70 2.78
CA HIS A 346 11.58 3.62 3.89
C HIS A 346 12.48 4.80 3.55
N HIS A 347 13.40 4.58 2.61
CA HIS A 347 14.43 5.56 2.29
C HIS A 347 14.38 5.93 0.81
N PRO A 348 14.30 7.22 0.48
CA PRO A 348 14.40 7.67 -0.90
C PRO A 348 15.84 7.47 -1.39
N PRO A 349 16.04 6.71 -2.48
CA PRO A 349 17.39 6.30 -2.87
C PRO A 349 18.17 7.34 -3.69
N CYS A 350 17.52 8.44 -4.10
CA CYS A 350 18.07 9.42 -5.05
C CYS A 350 18.17 10.82 -4.45
N GLY A 351 19.15 11.61 -4.90
CA GLY A 351 19.31 12.99 -4.46
C GLY A 351 18.30 13.97 -5.08
N THR A 352 17.72 13.68 -6.25
CA THR A 352 16.76 14.56 -6.91
C THR A 352 15.32 14.20 -6.59
N PHE A 353 14.44 15.21 -6.47
CA PHE A 353 13.04 15.04 -6.11
C PHE A 353 12.30 14.16 -7.10
N ASN A 354 12.42 14.42 -8.40
CA ASN A 354 11.72 13.67 -9.43
C ASN A 354 12.19 12.22 -9.56
N ALA A 355 13.48 11.93 -9.28
CA ALA A 355 13.96 10.55 -9.25
C ALA A 355 13.29 9.76 -8.12
N ASN A 356 13.14 10.35 -6.93
CA ASN A 356 12.44 9.73 -5.82
C ASN A 356 10.94 9.58 -6.12
N ARG A 357 10.30 10.59 -6.71
CA ARG A 357 8.90 10.52 -7.15
C ARG A 357 8.67 9.35 -8.13
N ALA A 358 9.57 9.16 -9.10
CA ALA A 358 9.52 8.02 -10.01
C ALA A 358 9.76 6.67 -9.29
N PHE A 359 10.68 6.64 -8.32
CA PHE A 359 10.94 5.46 -7.50
C PHE A 359 9.69 5.02 -6.71
N TYR A 360 8.99 5.94 -6.04
CA TYR A 360 7.77 5.63 -5.31
C TYR A 360 6.61 5.24 -6.23
N SER A 361 6.55 5.79 -7.45
CA SER A 361 5.58 5.36 -8.46
C SER A 361 5.86 3.92 -8.95
N ALA A 362 7.14 3.54 -9.10
CA ALA A 362 7.52 2.16 -9.36
C ALA A 362 7.17 1.24 -8.19
N GLY A 363 7.33 1.70 -6.95
CA GLY A 363 6.91 1.00 -5.73
C GLY A 363 5.40 0.76 -5.67
N GLN A 364 4.59 1.75 -6.07
CA GLN A 364 3.15 1.60 -6.20
C GLN A 364 2.80 0.51 -7.23
N ILE A 365 3.43 0.52 -8.41
CA ILE A 365 3.20 -0.51 -9.43
C ILE A 365 3.60 -1.90 -8.92
N ALA A 366 4.70 -2.01 -8.17
CA ALA A 366 5.13 -3.27 -7.56
C ALA A 366 4.09 -3.81 -6.56
N GLN A 367 3.52 -2.95 -5.73
CA GLN A 367 2.46 -3.31 -4.80
C GLN A 367 1.19 -3.75 -5.54
N ILE A 368 0.79 -3.03 -6.58
CA ILE A 368 -0.36 -3.38 -7.42
C ILE A 368 -0.17 -4.77 -8.05
N LEU A 369 1.02 -5.09 -8.56
CA LEU A 369 1.31 -6.42 -9.10
C LEU A 369 1.18 -7.52 -8.06
N LEU A 370 1.66 -7.30 -6.84
CA LEU A 370 1.53 -8.27 -5.74
C LEU A 370 0.06 -8.50 -5.37
N VAL A 371 -0.74 -7.43 -5.28
CA VAL A 371 -2.18 -7.54 -5.04
C VAL A 371 -2.87 -8.23 -6.22
N ALA A 372 -2.48 -7.93 -7.46
CA ALA A 372 -3.02 -8.59 -8.64
C ALA A 372 -2.73 -10.10 -8.65
N VAL A 373 -1.49 -10.51 -8.30
CA VAL A 373 -1.15 -11.93 -8.12
C VAL A 373 -2.04 -12.55 -7.05
N GLN A 374 -2.18 -11.87 -5.89
CA GLN A 374 -3.00 -12.34 -4.79
C GLN A 374 -4.47 -12.54 -5.19
N MET A 375 -5.08 -11.53 -5.81
CA MET A 375 -6.50 -11.49 -6.12
C MET A 375 -6.90 -12.33 -7.35
N LYS A 376 -5.98 -12.54 -8.30
CA LYS A 376 -6.29 -13.15 -9.59
C LYS A 376 -5.67 -14.53 -9.80
N LEU A 377 -4.63 -14.87 -9.03
CA LEU A 377 -3.94 -16.16 -9.20
C LEU A 377 -4.00 -17.04 -7.96
N LEU A 378 -4.24 -16.49 -6.76
CA LEU A 378 -4.27 -17.27 -5.53
C LEU A 378 -5.71 -17.62 -5.12
N PRO A 379 -5.91 -18.68 -4.32
CA PRO A 379 -7.23 -19.02 -3.80
C PRO A 379 -7.75 -17.96 -2.82
N LYS A 380 -9.08 -17.82 -2.70
CA LYS A 380 -9.73 -16.77 -1.87
C LYS A 380 -9.21 -16.70 -0.42
N GLU A 381 -8.79 -17.80 0.16
CA GLU A 381 -8.19 -17.84 1.50
C GLU A 381 -6.87 -17.05 1.61
N ALA A 382 -6.18 -16.82 0.49
CA ALA A 382 -4.97 -16.02 0.46
C ALA A 382 -5.24 -14.51 0.62
N TYR A 383 -6.44 -14.04 0.29
CA TYR A 383 -6.76 -12.61 0.22
C TYR A 383 -6.70 -11.89 1.57
N LYS A 384 -6.93 -12.60 2.68
CA LYS A 384 -6.80 -12.06 4.05
C LYS A 384 -5.35 -11.83 4.51
N HIS A 385 -4.36 -12.32 3.76
CA HIS A 385 -2.96 -12.17 4.11
C HIS A 385 -2.38 -10.89 3.50
N GLY A 386 -1.42 -10.27 4.21
CA GLY A 386 -0.68 -9.11 3.68
C GLY A 386 0.30 -9.51 2.55
N ILE A 387 0.74 -8.52 1.77
CA ILE A 387 1.69 -8.70 0.65
C ILE A 387 3.00 -9.40 1.05
N ARG A 388 3.42 -9.27 2.33
CA ARG A 388 4.58 -10.01 2.87
C ARG A 388 4.47 -11.50 2.65
N THR A 389 3.28 -12.07 2.86
CA THR A 389 3.04 -13.51 2.65
C THR A 389 3.15 -13.88 1.19
N VAL A 390 2.64 -13.02 0.29
CA VAL A 390 2.78 -13.23 -1.16
C VAL A 390 4.26 -13.21 -1.58
N ILE A 391 5.01 -12.22 -1.09
CA ILE A 391 6.45 -12.11 -1.37
C ILE A 391 7.18 -13.36 -0.88
N ARG A 392 7.02 -13.72 0.39
CA ARG A 392 7.78 -14.78 1.03
C ARG A 392 7.40 -16.17 0.55
N ASP A 393 6.09 -16.45 0.42
CA ASP A 393 5.58 -17.81 0.27
C ASP A 393 5.20 -18.14 -1.19
N ILE A 394 5.15 -17.12 -2.08
CA ILE A 394 4.80 -17.29 -3.49
C ILE A 394 5.94 -16.81 -4.39
N VAL A 395 6.43 -15.59 -4.22
CA VAL A 395 7.44 -15.00 -5.11
C VAL A 395 8.84 -15.54 -4.80
N ARG A 396 9.25 -15.50 -3.52
CA ARG A 396 10.55 -15.98 -3.03
C ARG A 396 10.52 -17.48 -2.71
N VAL A 397 10.07 -18.28 -3.66
CA VAL A 397 10.09 -19.74 -3.57
C VAL A 397 11.11 -20.27 -4.54
N ALA A 398 12.00 -21.13 -4.04
CA ALA A 398 13.04 -21.75 -4.88
C ALA A 398 12.41 -22.70 -5.92
N GLY A 399 12.99 -22.67 -7.10
CA GLY A 399 12.59 -23.56 -8.18
C GLY A 399 13.70 -23.77 -9.19
N LYS A 400 13.56 -24.83 -9.96
CA LYS A 400 14.49 -25.26 -11.00
C LYS A 400 13.83 -25.17 -12.37
N LEU A 401 14.45 -24.45 -13.30
CA LEU A 401 14.01 -24.36 -14.68
C LEU A 401 14.74 -25.43 -15.50
N VAL A 402 13.98 -26.33 -16.10
CA VAL A 402 14.53 -27.43 -16.94
C VAL A 402 13.97 -27.37 -18.33
N ARG A 403 14.76 -27.78 -19.32
CA ARG A 403 14.33 -27.92 -20.70
C ARG A 403 14.09 -29.40 -21.00
N HIS A 404 12.87 -29.77 -21.35
CA HIS A 404 12.50 -31.12 -21.71
C HIS A 404 11.67 -31.12 -23.02
N ALA A 405 12.03 -31.95 -23.98
CA ALA A 405 11.32 -32.08 -25.26
C ALA A 405 11.01 -30.72 -25.93
N ARG A 406 11.98 -29.80 -25.97
CA ARG A 406 11.85 -28.42 -26.50
C ARG A 406 10.93 -27.48 -25.70
N LYS A 407 10.36 -27.92 -24.58
CA LYS A 407 9.55 -27.09 -23.68
C LYS A 407 10.33 -26.76 -22.42
N TRP A 408 10.12 -25.55 -21.88
CA TRP A 408 10.59 -25.19 -20.58
C TRP A 408 9.61 -25.65 -19.52
N LYS A 409 10.12 -26.20 -18.42
CA LYS A 409 9.35 -26.65 -17.28
C LYS A 409 9.96 -26.07 -16.00
N LEU A 410 9.17 -25.33 -15.23
CA LEU A 410 9.54 -24.84 -13.93
C LEU A 410 9.09 -25.84 -12.86
N LEU A 411 10.02 -26.25 -12.02
CA LEU A 411 9.80 -27.23 -10.96
C LEU A 411 9.93 -26.54 -9.60
N PHE A 412 8.87 -26.59 -8.80
CA PHE A 412 8.87 -26.21 -7.39
C PHE A 412 9.01 -27.44 -6.50
N SER A 413 9.55 -27.26 -5.28
CA SER A 413 9.59 -28.34 -4.28
C SER A 413 8.18 -28.72 -3.84
N LYS A 414 7.91 -30.03 -3.74
CA LYS A 414 6.67 -30.54 -3.13
C LYS A 414 6.56 -30.26 -1.63
N SER A 415 7.66 -29.85 -0.98
CA SER A 415 7.71 -29.42 0.43
C SER A 415 7.50 -27.92 0.62
N ALA A 416 7.14 -27.17 -0.43
CA ALA A 416 6.87 -25.75 -0.33
C ALA A 416 5.69 -25.49 0.66
N LEU A 417 5.86 -24.53 1.56
CA LEU A 417 4.89 -24.22 2.61
C LEU A 417 3.47 -23.96 2.08
N ARG A 418 3.35 -23.32 0.92
CA ARG A 418 2.09 -22.99 0.26
C ARG A 418 1.93 -23.71 -1.07
N LEU A 419 2.27 -25.01 -1.10
CA LEU A 419 2.20 -25.81 -2.33
C LEU A 419 0.83 -25.72 -3.00
N TYR A 420 -0.27 -25.74 -2.24
CA TYR A 420 -1.61 -25.61 -2.79
C TYR A 420 -1.82 -24.26 -3.50
N TRP A 421 -1.32 -23.14 -2.94
CA TRP A 421 -1.42 -21.82 -3.57
C TRP A 421 -0.58 -21.73 -4.84
N LEU A 422 0.62 -22.32 -4.82
CA LEU A 422 1.50 -22.39 -6.01
C LEU A 422 0.86 -23.22 -7.12
N SER A 423 0.24 -24.36 -6.78
CA SER A 423 -0.49 -25.19 -7.75
C SER A 423 -1.68 -24.44 -8.34
N HIS A 424 -2.50 -23.80 -7.48
CA HIS A 424 -3.63 -22.99 -7.92
C HIS A 424 -3.19 -21.86 -8.86
N ALA A 425 -2.12 -21.13 -8.51
CA ALA A 425 -1.57 -20.08 -9.36
C ALA A 425 -1.08 -20.61 -10.71
N ALA A 426 -0.43 -21.78 -10.74
CA ALA A 426 0.00 -22.43 -11.97
C ALA A 426 -1.19 -22.85 -12.85
N ASP A 427 -2.24 -23.42 -12.26
CA ASP A 427 -3.46 -23.82 -12.96
C ASP A 427 -4.18 -22.59 -13.56
N CYS A 428 -4.27 -21.47 -12.83
CA CYS A 428 -4.81 -20.21 -13.33
C CYS A 428 -4.03 -19.64 -14.53
N LEU A 429 -2.71 -19.86 -14.58
CA LEU A 429 -1.90 -19.44 -15.72
C LEU A 429 -2.12 -20.35 -16.93
N LEU A 430 -2.22 -21.67 -16.73
CA LEU A 430 -2.41 -22.65 -17.78
C LEU A 430 -3.80 -22.58 -18.42
N SER A 431 -4.83 -22.28 -17.64
CA SER A 431 -6.23 -22.16 -18.11
C SER A 431 -6.51 -20.88 -18.91
N SER A 432 -5.59 -19.93 -18.88
CA SER A 432 -5.74 -18.59 -19.51
C SER A 432 -4.92 -18.42 -20.78
N GLY A 433 -4.19 -19.44 -21.22
CA GLY A 433 -3.39 -19.47 -22.47
C GLY A 433 -3.97 -20.43 -23.45
#